data_78901905042c59520c7552df19cdd942
#
_entry.id   78901905042c59520c7552df19cdd942
#
_cell.length_a   1.000
_cell.length_b   1.000
_cell.length_c   1.000
_cell.angle_alpha   90.00
_cell.angle_beta   90.00
_cell.angle_gamma   90.00
#
_symmetry.space_group_name_H-M   'P 1'
#
loop_
_entity.id
_entity.type
_entity.pdbx_description
1 polymer ?
#
loop_
_entity_poly.entity_id
_entity_poly.type
_entity_poly.pdbx_seq_one_letter_code
_entity_poly.pdbx_strand_id
1 'polypeptide(L)'
;HRNALIDTLIASDQVRNTMHELQLKGHTSSKLERRARRHAKSVAANMSHGKIRVFLSLLTWFWNRLYSGVHVSGVEVLAQSSDTHTLIYVPSHRSHVDYLVLSYTLYMQGLMIPHIAAGDNLNMPLVGRFLRGGGAFFMRRSFRADPLYASVFAEYVYQLAQRGHCLEFFPEGGRSRTGRLLPAKFGLLKMCVDSQLRGLPKPLAFVPVYFGYEIVLEGSSYLSELRGANKKRENILDILSSLKLIRKNFGELHVNFGAPIKLDDWLANHKDKNL
;
A
#
# COMPACT_ATOMS: atom_id res chain seq x y z
N HIS A 1 -14.10 12.21 6.72
CA HIS A 1 -14.46 12.11 5.30
C HIS A 1 -13.31 12.65 4.42
N ARG A 2 -13.19 12.15 3.16
CA ARG A 2 -12.07 12.45 2.24
C ARG A 2 -11.81 13.94 2.03
N ASN A 3 -12.84 14.76 1.88
CA ASN A 3 -12.66 16.20 1.66
C ASN A 3 -12.06 16.89 2.89
N ALA A 4 -12.51 16.55 4.09
CA ALA A 4 -11.94 17.07 5.33
C ALA A 4 -10.46 16.68 5.48
N LEU A 5 -10.08 15.45 5.12
CA LEU A 5 -8.68 15.02 5.09
C LEU A 5 -7.87 15.87 4.09
N ILE A 6 -8.38 16.11 2.89
CA ILE A 6 -7.72 16.96 1.88
C ILE A 6 -7.51 18.38 2.43
N ASP A 7 -8.50 18.95 3.12
CA ASP A 7 -8.38 20.28 3.72
C ASP A 7 -7.33 20.30 4.84
N THR A 8 -7.29 19.25 5.68
CA THR A 8 -6.23 19.07 6.69
C THR A 8 -4.83 19.03 6.08
N LEU A 9 -4.65 18.27 4.97
CA LEU A 9 -3.36 18.17 4.28
C LEU A 9 -2.86 19.53 3.79
N ILE A 10 -3.74 20.32 3.19
CA ILE A 10 -3.37 21.64 2.64
C ILE A 10 -3.08 22.65 3.75
N ALA A 11 -3.78 22.54 4.87
CA ALA A 11 -3.61 23.38 6.03
C ALA A 11 -2.39 23.03 6.89
N SER A 12 -1.76 21.87 6.67
CA SER A 12 -0.61 21.42 7.48
C SER A 12 0.62 22.30 7.30
N ASP A 13 1.41 22.44 8.35
CA ASP A 13 2.64 23.26 8.33
C ASP A 13 3.64 22.74 7.29
N GLN A 14 3.77 21.43 7.15
CA GLN A 14 4.67 20.81 6.16
C GLN A 14 4.34 21.25 4.73
N VAL A 15 3.06 21.22 4.35
CA VAL A 15 2.62 21.62 3.00
C VAL A 15 2.66 23.13 2.84
N ARG A 16 2.29 23.90 3.86
CA ARG A 16 2.37 25.37 3.85
C ARG A 16 3.79 25.87 3.70
N ASN A 17 4.75 25.31 4.44
CA ASN A 17 6.15 25.68 4.35
C ASN A 17 6.70 25.40 2.94
N THR A 18 6.37 24.25 2.35
CA THR A 18 6.74 23.96 0.97
C THR A 18 6.11 24.92 -0.03
N MET A 19 4.84 25.32 0.16
CA MET A 19 4.20 26.34 -0.68
C MET A 19 4.89 27.69 -0.53
N HIS A 20 5.26 28.08 0.69
CA HIS A 20 5.98 29.33 0.95
C HIS A 20 7.34 29.37 0.25
N GLU A 21 8.13 28.30 0.34
CA GLU A 21 9.40 28.18 -0.37
C GLU A 21 9.24 28.32 -1.90
N LEU A 22 8.16 27.73 -2.45
CA LEU A 22 7.86 27.84 -3.87
C LEU A 22 7.36 29.25 -4.24
N GLN A 23 6.68 29.97 -3.34
CA GLN A 23 6.32 31.39 -3.53
C GLN A 23 7.55 32.27 -3.64
N LEU A 24 8.56 32.05 -2.80
CA LEU A 24 9.85 32.77 -2.87
C LEU A 24 10.57 32.54 -4.19
N LYS A 25 10.28 31.42 -4.86
CA LYS A 25 10.78 31.09 -6.22
C LYS A 25 9.89 31.64 -7.36
N GLY A 26 8.95 32.54 -7.05
CA GLY A 26 8.11 33.23 -8.04
C GLY A 26 6.79 32.55 -8.41
N HIS A 27 6.36 31.51 -7.67
CA HIS A 27 5.08 30.88 -7.93
C HIS A 27 3.92 31.62 -7.21
N THR A 28 2.79 31.77 -7.87
CA THR A 28 1.60 32.43 -7.29
C THR A 28 0.90 31.55 -6.25
N SER A 29 0.57 32.10 -5.08
CA SER A 29 -0.10 31.37 -3.98
C SER A 29 -1.35 30.60 -4.41
N SER A 30 -2.26 31.25 -5.14
CA SER A 30 -3.49 30.61 -5.62
C SER A 30 -3.28 29.44 -6.58
N LYS A 31 -2.18 29.47 -7.39
CA LYS A 31 -1.79 28.36 -8.25
C LYS A 31 -1.22 27.20 -7.43
N LEU A 32 -0.43 27.49 -6.40
CA LEU A 32 0.15 26.49 -5.50
C LEU A 32 -0.93 25.76 -4.71
N GLU A 33 -1.88 26.48 -4.14
CA GLU A 33 -2.99 25.89 -3.40
C GLU A 33 -3.84 24.98 -4.28
N ARG A 34 -4.21 25.43 -5.50
CA ARG A 34 -4.93 24.59 -6.47
C ARG A 34 -4.13 23.35 -6.85
N ARG A 35 -2.80 23.47 -6.98
CA ARG A 35 -1.91 22.34 -7.29
C ARG A 35 -1.82 21.38 -6.11
N ALA A 36 -1.65 21.86 -4.88
CA ALA A 36 -1.66 21.04 -3.66
C ALA A 36 -2.97 20.26 -3.52
N ARG A 37 -4.12 20.94 -3.71
CA ARG A 37 -5.44 20.31 -3.68
C ARG A 37 -5.61 19.23 -4.78
N ARG A 38 -5.08 19.48 -5.97
CA ARG A 38 -5.06 18.48 -7.07
C ARG A 38 -4.21 17.27 -6.69
N HIS A 39 -3.03 17.48 -6.10
CA HIS A 39 -2.17 16.39 -5.62
C HIS A 39 -2.86 15.60 -4.51
N ALA A 40 -3.40 16.24 -3.50
CA ALA A 40 -4.14 15.58 -2.42
C ALA A 40 -5.31 14.74 -2.96
N LYS A 41 -6.09 15.26 -3.91
CA LYS A 41 -7.15 14.52 -4.61
C LYS A 41 -6.62 13.34 -5.42
N SER A 42 -5.44 13.46 -6.02
CA SER A 42 -4.85 12.35 -6.79
C SER A 42 -4.32 11.24 -5.90
N VAL A 43 -3.81 11.57 -4.72
CA VAL A 43 -3.27 10.62 -3.74
C VAL A 43 -4.37 9.95 -2.94
N ALA A 44 -5.22 10.70 -2.26
CA ALA A 44 -6.08 10.23 -1.17
C ALA A 44 -7.05 9.10 -1.56
N ALA A 45 -7.10 8.05 -0.74
CA ALA A 45 -8.11 7.01 -0.78
C ALA A 45 -9.53 7.57 -0.49
N ASN A 46 -10.54 6.77 -0.77
CA ASN A 46 -11.94 7.07 -0.46
C ASN A 46 -12.64 5.81 0.04
N MET A 47 -12.08 5.24 1.10
CA MET A 47 -12.54 3.98 1.68
C MET A 47 -14.02 4.05 2.07
N SER A 48 -14.77 3.00 1.78
CA SER A 48 -16.19 2.90 2.03
C SER A 48 -16.55 1.48 2.46
N HIS A 49 -17.16 1.33 3.65
CA HIS A 49 -17.58 0.03 4.17
C HIS A 49 -18.50 -0.76 3.22
N GLY A 50 -19.44 -0.09 2.56
CA GLY A 50 -20.30 -0.75 1.58
C GLY A 50 -19.53 -1.33 0.41
N LYS A 51 -18.56 -0.57 -0.14
CA LYS A 51 -17.70 -1.04 -1.23
C LYS A 51 -16.78 -2.17 -0.79
N ILE A 52 -16.23 -2.09 0.42
CA ILE A 52 -15.40 -3.14 1.01
C ILE A 52 -16.20 -4.45 1.11
N ARG A 53 -17.42 -4.42 1.62
CA ARG A 53 -18.26 -5.63 1.75
C ARG A 53 -18.54 -6.29 0.40
N VAL A 54 -18.93 -5.50 -0.61
CA VAL A 54 -19.14 -6.00 -1.98
C VAL A 54 -17.84 -6.60 -2.54
N PHE A 55 -16.73 -5.90 -2.35
CA PHE A 55 -15.41 -6.34 -2.81
C PHE A 55 -15.00 -7.66 -2.17
N LEU A 56 -15.18 -7.80 -0.87
CA LEU A 56 -14.84 -9.02 -0.13
C LEU A 56 -15.73 -10.20 -0.54
N SER A 57 -17.03 -9.99 -0.77
CA SER A 57 -17.91 -11.05 -1.28
C SER A 57 -17.44 -11.55 -2.65
N LEU A 58 -17.04 -10.65 -3.54
CA LEU A 58 -16.47 -11.00 -4.85
C LEU A 58 -15.13 -11.74 -4.69
N LEU A 59 -14.27 -11.28 -3.77
CA LEU A 59 -12.99 -11.94 -3.51
C LEU A 59 -13.19 -13.34 -2.89
N THR A 60 -14.14 -13.53 -1.99
CA THR A 60 -14.46 -14.86 -1.44
C THR A 60 -14.80 -15.85 -2.54
N TRP A 61 -15.71 -15.45 -3.44
CA TRP A 61 -16.04 -16.28 -4.60
C TRP A 61 -14.81 -16.55 -5.48
N PHE A 62 -14.00 -15.53 -5.73
CA PHE A 62 -12.81 -15.60 -6.58
C PHE A 62 -11.75 -16.53 -6.00
N TRP A 63 -11.41 -16.39 -4.71
CA TRP A 63 -10.42 -17.25 -4.05
C TRP A 63 -10.86 -18.69 -3.97
N ASN A 64 -12.10 -18.96 -3.59
CA ASN A 64 -12.65 -20.32 -3.56
C ASN A 64 -12.69 -20.99 -4.95
N ARG A 65 -12.64 -20.20 -6.00
CA ARG A 65 -12.63 -20.72 -7.37
C ARG A 65 -11.23 -20.98 -7.89
N LEU A 66 -10.26 -20.17 -7.49
CA LEU A 66 -8.89 -20.23 -8.01
C LEU A 66 -7.98 -21.14 -7.19
N TYR A 67 -8.14 -21.16 -5.88
CA TYR A 67 -7.27 -21.88 -4.97
C TYR A 67 -8.02 -23.00 -4.25
N SER A 68 -7.31 -24.10 -3.97
CA SER A 68 -7.82 -25.21 -3.17
C SER A 68 -7.93 -24.86 -1.69
N GLY A 69 -7.13 -23.90 -1.24
CA GLY A 69 -7.13 -23.37 0.12
C GLY A 69 -6.29 -22.12 0.25
N VAL A 70 -6.62 -21.29 1.26
CA VAL A 70 -5.83 -20.16 1.70
C VAL A 70 -5.43 -20.40 3.14
N HIS A 71 -4.15 -20.67 3.36
CA HIS A 71 -3.59 -20.98 4.67
C HIS A 71 -2.94 -19.72 5.26
N VAL A 72 -3.29 -19.42 6.50
CA VAL A 72 -2.83 -18.23 7.20
C VAL A 72 -2.05 -18.63 8.43
N SER A 73 -0.87 -18.04 8.65
CA SER A 73 -0.05 -18.29 9.85
C SER A 73 0.53 -16.99 10.40
N GLY A 74 0.79 -16.96 11.70
CA GLY A 74 1.39 -15.82 12.41
C GLY A 74 0.42 -14.64 12.63
N VAL A 75 -0.89 -14.83 12.44
CA VAL A 75 -1.88 -13.77 12.61
C VAL A 75 -2.17 -13.48 14.09
N GLU A 76 -1.93 -14.43 14.96
CA GLU A 76 -2.25 -14.37 16.39
C GLU A 76 -1.49 -13.22 17.09
N VAL A 77 -0.25 -12.98 16.65
CA VAL A 77 0.61 -11.91 17.20
C VAL A 77 0.15 -10.52 16.74
N LEU A 78 -0.57 -10.45 15.62
CA LEU A 78 -1.04 -9.17 15.07
C LEU A 78 -2.15 -8.55 15.91
N ALA A 79 -3.07 -9.35 16.43
CA ALA A 79 -4.17 -8.86 17.27
C ALA A 79 -3.62 -8.11 18.49
N GLN A 80 -2.69 -8.74 19.24
CA GLN A 80 -2.04 -8.11 20.40
C GLN A 80 -1.26 -6.84 20.03
N SER A 81 -0.54 -6.88 18.90
CA SER A 81 0.24 -5.73 18.44
C SER A 81 -0.64 -4.57 17.98
N SER A 82 -1.82 -4.83 17.39
CA SER A 82 -2.75 -3.81 16.91
C SER A 82 -3.38 -2.98 18.03
N ASP A 83 -3.45 -3.52 19.26
CA ASP A 83 -3.95 -2.78 20.42
C ASP A 83 -3.03 -1.62 20.82
N THR A 84 -1.73 -1.83 20.67
CA THR A 84 -0.70 -0.88 21.12
C THR A 84 -0.02 -0.11 19.98
N HIS A 85 0.01 -0.67 18.76
CA HIS A 85 0.73 -0.12 17.61
C HIS A 85 -0.18 0.02 16.39
N THR A 86 0.15 0.98 15.52
CA THR A 86 -0.40 1.06 14.16
C THR A 86 0.42 0.15 13.25
N LEU A 87 -0.23 -0.85 12.65
CA LEU A 87 0.45 -1.87 11.85
C LEU A 87 0.72 -1.38 10.42
N ILE A 88 1.96 -1.57 9.99
CA ILE A 88 2.43 -1.26 8.64
C ILE A 88 2.83 -2.57 7.97
N TYR A 89 2.00 -3.07 7.06
CA TYR A 89 2.26 -4.31 6.35
C TYR A 89 3.29 -4.09 5.24
N VAL A 90 4.35 -4.89 5.24
CA VAL A 90 5.45 -4.84 4.28
C VAL A 90 5.63 -6.20 3.59
N PRO A 91 4.72 -6.54 2.67
CA PRO A 91 4.74 -7.83 2.01
C PRO A 91 5.82 -7.96 0.93
N SER A 92 6.25 -9.20 0.69
CA SER A 92 6.94 -9.57 -0.54
C SER A 92 6.00 -9.44 -1.73
N HIS A 93 6.49 -9.06 -2.92
CA HIS A 93 5.64 -8.82 -4.08
C HIS A 93 5.86 -9.87 -5.17
N ARG A 94 4.88 -10.75 -5.36
CA ARG A 94 4.95 -11.87 -6.31
C ARG A 94 3.88 -11.83 -7.39
N SER A 95 2.68 -11.38 -7.03
CA SER A 95 1.52 -11.36 -7.91
C SER A 95 0.76 -10.04 -7.83
N HIS A 96 0.01 -9.71 -8.86
CA HIS A 96 -0.93 -8.59 -8.84
C HIS A 96 -2.07 -8.77 -7.83
N VAL A 97 -2.27 -9.98 -7.33
CA VAL A 97 -3.34 -10.27 -6.38
C VAL A 97 -2.88 -10.19 -4.91
N ASP A 98 -1.60 -10.02 -4.65
CA ASP A 98 -1.03 -10.01 -3.29
C ASP A 98 -1.80 -9.08 -2.33
N TYR A 99 -2.02 -7.81 -2.73
CA TYR A 99 -2.72 -6.83 -1.90
C TYR A 99 -4.21 -7.15 -1.70
N LEU A 100 -4.82 -7.87 -2.65
CA LEU A 100 -6.20 -8.35 -2.52
C LEU A 100 -6.28 -9.50 -1.53
N VAL A 101 -5.32 -10.42 -1.61
CA VAL A 101 -5.19 -11.55 -0.68
C VAL A 101 -4.96 -11.05 0.72
N LEU A 102 -4.03 -10.10 0.91
CA LEU A 102 -3.74 -9.54 2.23
C LEU A 102 -4.98 -8.87 2.85
N SER A 103 -5.62 -7.98 2.11
CA SER A 103 -6.85 -7.30 2.57
C SER A 103 -7.97 -8.29 2.93
N TYR A 104 -8.15 -9.33 2.09
CA TYR A 104 -9.13 -10.39 2.35
C TYR A 104 -8.79 -11.17 3.61
N THR A 105 -7.55 -11.61 3.75
CA THR A 105 -7.08 -12.39 4.91
C THR A 105 -7.26 -11.61 6.21
N LEU A 106 -6.82 -10.35 6.25
CA LEU A 106 -6.95 -9.50 7.44
C LEU A 106 -8.41 -9.30 7.83
N TYR A 107 -9.29 -9.06 6.86
CA TYR A 107 -10.73 -8.92 7.12
C TYR A 107 -11.34 -10.20 7.70
N MET A 108 -11.01 -11.37 7.13
CA MET A 108 -11.50 -12.68 7.62
C MET A 108 -11.00 -12.98 9.04
N GLN A 109 -9.88 -12.39 9.44
CA GLN A 109 -9.33 -12.48 10.79
C GLN A 109 -9.84 -11.39 11.76
N GLY A 110 -10.78 -10.56 11.31
CA GLY A 110 -11.33 -9.46 12.12
C GLY A 110 -10.38 -8.28 12.33
N LEU A 111 -9.30 -8.21 11.55
CA LEU A 111 -8.31 -7.14 11.60
C LEU A 111 -8.65 -5.99 10.66
N MET A 112 -8.10 -4.80 10.95
CA MET A 112 -8.29 -3.62 10.12
C MET A 112 -7.68 -3.81 8.74
N ILE A 113 -8.47 -3.56 7.68
CA ILE A 113 -7.98 -3.52 6.30
C ILE A 113 -7.05 -2.30 6.13
N PRO A 114 -5.83 -2.47 5.59
CA PRO A 114 -4.89 -1.39 5.43
C PRO A 114 -5.26 -0.43 4.29
N HIS A 115 -4.74 0.78 4.36
CA HIS A 115 -4.62 1.66 3.21
C HIS A 115 -3.44 1.20 2.35
N ILE A 116 -3.70 0.92 1.06
CA ILE A 116 -2.75 0.26 0.17
C ILE A 116 -2.06 1.29 -0.73
N ALA A 117 -0.74 1.36 -0.68
CA ALA A 117 0.05 2.17 -1.61
C ALA A 117 0.10 1.53 -3.00
N ALA A 118 -0.62 2.09 -3.94
CA ALA A 118 -0.71 1.61 -5.32
C ALA A 118 0.03 2.53 -6.29
N GLY A 119 0.57 1.97 -7.37
CA GLY A 119 1.17 2.77 -8.43
C GLY A 119 0.13 3.60 -9.19
N ASP A 120 0.51 4.82 -9.60
CA ASP A 120 -0.36 5.77 -10.32
C ASP A 120 -0.88 5.21 -11.67
N ASN A 121 -0.22 4.21 -12.23
CA ASN A 121 -0.70 3.50 -13.42
C ASN A 121 -2.03 2.76 -13.22
N LEU A 122 -2.42 2.47 -11.97
CA LEU A 122 -3.72 1.87 -11.62
C LEU A 122 -4.81 2.94 -11.38
N ASN A 123 -4.46 4.22 -11.41
CA ASN A 123 -5.36 5.34 -11.17
C ASN A 123 -6.20 5.71 -12.42
N MET A 124 -6.74 4.70 -13.09
CA MET A 124 -7.66 4.88 -14.22
C MET A 124 -9.08 5.26 -13.75
N PRO A 125 -9.89 5.94 -14.57
CA PRO A 125 -11.16 6.53 -14.12
C PRO A 125 -12.12 5.58 -13.39
N LEU A 126 -12.34 4.38 -13.89
CA LEU A 126 -13.23 3.39 -13.24
C LEU A 126 -12.48 2.56 -12.20
N VAL A 127 -11.33 2.01 -12.58
CA VAL A 127 -10.50 1.15 -11.74
C VAL A 127 -9.99 1.90 -10.52
N GLY A 128 -9.41 3.07 -10.73
CA GLY A 128 -8.91 3.90 -9.64
C GLY A 128 -10.00 4.30 -8.65
N ARG A 129 -11.23 4.58 -9.13
CA ARG A 129 -12.37 4.87 -8.25
C ARG A 129 -12.78 3.65 -7.42
N PHE A 130 -12.76 2.47 -8.01
CA PHE A 130 -13.07 1.21 -7.35
C PHE A 130 -11.99 0.89 -6.28
N LEU A 131 -10.71 0.90 -6.67
CA LEU A 131 -9.58 0.63 -5.77
C LEU A 131 -9.52 1.63 -4.60
N ARG A 132 -9.77 2.93 -4.85
CA ARG A 132 -9.89 3.95 -3.77
C ARG A 132 -10.97 3.59 -2.75
N GLY A 133 -12.05 3.01 -3.21
CA GLY A 133 -13.16 2.55 -2.35
C GLY A 133 -12.76 1.40 -1.45
N GLY A 134 -11.79 0.58 -1.86
CA GLY A 134 -11.19 -0.49 -1.08
C GLY A 134 -9.99 -0.07 -0.22
N GLY A 135 -9.60 1.22 -0.24
CA GLY A 135 -8.50 1.73 0.58
C GLY A 135 -7.22 2.07 -0.19
N ALA A 136 -7.16 1.86 -1.51
CA ALA A 136 -5.97 2.21 -2.28
C ALA A 136 -5.75 3.73 -2.34
N PHE A 137 -4.50 4.16 -2.15
CA PHE A 137 -4.02 5.50 -2.43
C PHE A 137 -2.89 5.44 -3.46
N PHE A 138 -2.77 6.48 -4.30
CA PHE A 138 -1.92 6.38 -5.47
C PHE A 138 -0.65 7.18 -5.36
N MET A 139 0.45 6.53 -5.78
CA MET A 139 1.82 7.03 -5.68
C MET A 139 2.45 7.13 -7.06
N ARG A 140 3.06 8.28 -7.38
CA ARG A 140 3.91 8.45 -8.56
C ARG A 140 5.22 7.69 -8.40
N ARG A 141 5.81 7.28 -9.52
CA ARG A 141 7.10 6.56 -9.53
C ARG A 141 8.27 7.39 -9.01
N SER A 142 8.19 8.73 -9.10
CA SER A 142 9.22 9.64 -8.65
C SER A 142 8.63 10.86 -7.96
N PHE A 143 9.25 11.25 -6.86
CA PHE A 143 8.91 12.44 -6.07
C PHE A 143 9.86 13.61 -6.36
N ARG A 144 11.02 13.34 -6.98
CA ARG A 144 12.13 14.31 -7.11
C ARG A 144 11.78 15.55 -7.93
N ALA A 145 10.91 15.41 -8.91
CA ALA A 145 10.56 16.51 -9.82
C ALA A 145 9.48 17.46 -9.27
N ASP A 146 8.84 17.13 -8.16
CA ASP A 146 7.69 17.87 -7.63
C ASP A 146 7.70 17.91 -6.10
N PRO A 147 8.41 18.89 -5.48
CA PRO A 147 8.51 19.03 -4.04
C PRO A 147 7.14 19.17 -3.35
N LEU A 148 6.20 19.88 -3.99
CA LEU A 148 4.85 20.05 -3.45
C LEU A 148 4.07 18.72 -3.43
N TYR A 149 4.22 17.90 -4.46
CA TYR A 149 3.66 16.56 -4.46
C TYR A 149 4.26 15.69 -3.36
N ALA A 150 5.59 15.73 -3.20
CA ALA A 150 6.31 14.97 -2.16
C ALA A 150 5.83 15.37 -0.75
N SER A 151 5.69 16.68 -0.49
CA SER A 151 5.20 17.21 0.78
C SER A 151 3.75 16.79 1.07
N VAL A 152 2.85 16.92 0.10
CA VAL A 152 1.44 16.49 0.22
C VAL A 152 1.35 14.97 0.46
N PHE A 153 2.19 14.19 -0.20
CA PHE A 153 2.18 12.73 -0.04
C PHE A 153 2.72 12.30 1.33
N ALA A 154 3.82 12.89 1.79
CA ALA A 154 4.39 12.62 3.11
C ALA A 154 3.39 13.00 4.22
N GLU A 155 2.75 14.16 4.11
CA GLU A 155 1.71 14.57 5.04
C GLU A 155 0.51 13.61 5.02
N TYR A 156 0.15 13.07 3.85
CA TYR A 156 -0.93 12.08 3.74
C TYR A 156 -0.59 10.79 4.51
N VAL A 157 0.64 10.27 4.38
CA VAL A 157 1.12 9.10 5.13
C VAL A 157 1.07 9.38 6.63
N TYR A 158 1.57 10.55 7.06
CA TYR A 158 1.50 10.99 8.46
C TYR A 158 0.06 11.04 8.98
N GLN A 159 -0.87 11.64 8.22
CA GLN A 159 -2.27 11.77 8.62
C GLN A 159 -3.01 10.42 8.72
N LEU A 160 -2.62 9.43 7.91
CA LEU A 160 -3.13 8.07 8.06
C LEU A 160 -2.63 7.43 9.35
N ALA A 161 -1.32 7.50 9.62
CA ALA A 161 -0.70 6.97 10.82
C ALA A 161 -1.23 7.68 12.09
N GLN A 162 -1.36 9.01 12.06
CA GLN A 162 -1.93 9.83 13.13
C GLN A 162 -3.34 9.40 13.53
N ARG A 163 -4.12 8.89 12.58
CA ARG A 163 -5.49 8.39 12.79
C ARG A 163 -5.54 6.91 13.12
N GLY A 164 -4.40 6.25 13.27
CA GLY A 164 -4.30 4.83 13.58
C GLY A 164 -4.68 3.92 12.40
N HIS A 165 -4.68 4.43 11.16
CA HIS A 165 -4.96 3.61 10.00
C HIS A 165 -3.74 2.77 9.62
N CYS A 166 -3.95 1.45 9.47
CA CYS A 166 -2.94 0.55 8.96
C CYS A 166 -2.58 0.88 7.50
N LEU A 167 -1.32 0.69 7.15
CA LEU A 167 -0.79 0.91 5.80
C LEU A 167 -0.26 -0.40 5.23
N GLU A 168 -0.30 -0.52 3.91
CA GLU A 168 0.34 -1.59 3.17
C GLU A 168 1.14 -0.99 2.02
N PHE A 169 2.39 -1.39 1.90
CA PHE A 169 3.20 -1.08 0.73
C PHE A 169 4.24 -2.16 0.48
N PHE A 170 4.60 -2.34 -0.78
CA PHE A 170 5.61 -3.29 -1.21
C PHE A 170 6.99 -2.62 -1.25
N PRO A 171 7.90 -2.95 -0.31
CA PRO A 171 9.23 -2.33 -0.28
C PRO A 171 10.03 -2.54 -1.57
N GLU A 172 9.80 -3.65 -2.25
CA GLU A 172 10.43 -3.99 -3.53
C GLU A 172 10.04 -3.02 -4.66
N GLY A 173 8.88 -2.38 -4.56
CA GLY A 173 8.35 -1.45 -5.56
C GLY A 173 8.11 -2.07 -6.94
N GLY A 174 8.12 -3.39 -7.04
CA GLY A 174 7.82 -4.18 -8.22
C GLY A 174 7.75 -5.66 -7.90
N ARG A 175 7.11 -6.45 -8.79
CA ARG A 175 6.96 -7.90 -8.57
C ARG A 175 8.25 -8.65 -8.88
N SER A 176 8.61 -9.58 -8.00
CA SER A 176 9.66 -10.56 -8.25
C SER A 176 9.14 -11.65 -9.22
N ARG A 177 9.85 -11.86 -10.31
CA ARG A 177 9.54 -12.92 -11.29
C ARG A 177 10.31 -14.20 -11.05
N THR A 178 11.39 -14.11 -10.28
CA THR A 178 12.28 -15.24 -9.97
C THR A 178 11.96 -15.88 -8.63
N GLY A 179 11.03 -15.28 -7.86
CA GLY A 179 10.75 -15.70 -6.49
C GLY A 179 11.74 -15.18 -5.44
N ARG A 180 12.85 -14.55 -5.84
CA ARG A 180 13.80 -13.91 -4.92
C ARG A 180 13.31 -12.51 -4.55
N LEU A 181 13.62 -12.04 -3.33
CA LEU A 181 13.34 -10.68 -2.92
C LEU A 181 14.14 -9.69 -3.76
N LEU A 182 13.50 -8.61 -4.19
CA LEU A 182 14.16 -7.50 -4.86
C LEU A 182 14.72 -6.51 -3.82
N PRO A 183 15.74 -5.71 -4.19
CA PRO A 183 16.26 -4.65 -3.33
C PRO A 183 15.15 -3.70 -2.87
N ALA A 184 15.13 -3.37 -1.57
CA ALA A 184 14.13 -2.50 -0.99
C ALA A 184 14.29 -1.03 -1.45
N LYS A 185 13.16 -0.36 -1.65
CA LYS A 185 13.05 1.08 -1.87
C LYS A 185 12.61 1.76 -0.59
N PHE A 186 13.44 2.64 -0.07
CA PHE A 186 13.27 3.22 1.25
C PHE A 186 12.29 4.40 1.33
N GLY A 187 11.72 4.87 0.22
CA GLY A 187 10.92 6.10 0.20
C GLY A 187 9.73 6.10 1.17
N LEU A 188 8.85 5.09 1.09
CA LEU A 188 7.71 4.97 2.02
C LEU A 188 8.15 4.56 3.42
N LEU A 189 9.14 3.68 3.54
CA LEU A 189 9.70 3.31 4.83
C LEU A 189 10.19 4.55 5.58
N LYS A 190 10.97 5.42 4.90
CA LYS A 190 11.43 6.68 5.47
C LYS A 190 10.26 7.57 5.92
N MET A 191 9.21 7.71 5.10
CA MET A 191 8.04 8.51 5.47
C MET A 191 7.32 7.98 6.72
N CYS A 192 7.28 6.65 6.90
CA CYS A 192 6.75 6.04 8.12
C CYS A 192 7.64 6.35 9.33
N VAL A 193 8.97 6.24 9.19
CA VAL A 193 9.92 6.59 10.25
C VAL A 193 9.82 8.08 10.60
N ASP A 194 9.82 8.97 9.61
CA ASP A 194 9.64 10.41 9.81
C ASP A 194 8.31 10.72 10.53
N SER A 195 7.24 9.98 10.21
CA SER A 195 5.95 10.10 10.89
C SER A 195 6.03 9.70 12.36
N GLN A 196 6.73 8.62 12.68
CA GLN A 196 6.98 8.19 14.06
C GLN A 196 7.76 9.25 14.84
N LEU A 197 8.84 9.78 14.25
CA LEU A 197 9.71 10.80 14.88
C LEU A 197 8.97 12.13 15.09
N ARG A 198 7.99 12.44 14.23
CA ARG A 198 7.13 13.62 14.37
C ARG A 198 6.14 13.49 15.54
N GLY A 199 5.90 12.28 16.02
CA GLY A 199 4.97 11.96 17.10
C GLY A 199 3.63 11.42 16.59
N LEU A 200 3.24 10.27 17.13
CA LEU A 200 1.98 9.59 16.80
C LEU A 200 1.29 9.15 18.09
N PRO A 201 -0.06 9.09 18.12
CA PRO A 201 -0.81 8.58 19.27
C PRO A 201 -0.52 7.11 19.59
N LYS A 202 -0.28 6.31 18.54
CA LYS A 202 0.20 4.92 18.62
C LYS A 202 1.48 4.80 17.82
N PRO A 203 2.55 4.18 18.37
CA PRO A 203 3.76 3.93 17.61
C PRO A 203 3.50 2.96 16.45
N LEU A 204 4.42 2.92 15.48
CA LEU A 204 4.33 2.06 14.33
C LEU A 204 5.01 0.71 14.59
N ALA A 205 4.44 -0.35 14.03
CA ALA A 205 5.08 -1.66 13.94
C ALA A 205 5.03 -2.16 12.50
N PHE A 206 6.20 -2.52 11.94
CA PHE A 206 6.30 -3.13 10.61
C PHE A 206 6.02 -4.61 10.69
N VAL A 207 5.11 -5.10 9.88
CA VAL A 207 4.73 -6.51 9.79
C VAL A 207 5.22 -7.08 8.47
N PRO A 208 6.28 -7.89 8.46
CA PRO A 208 6.68 -8.63 7.27
C PRO A 208 5.59 -9.62 6.88
N VAL A 209 5.25 -9.68 5.59
CA VAL A 209 4.29 -10.66 5.07
C VAL A 209 4.89 -11.40 3.88
N TYR A 210 4.77 -12.71 3.90
CA TYR A 210 5.24 -13.57 2.82
C TYR A 210 4.07 -14.31 2.18
N PHE A 211 4.00 -14.25 0.83
CA PHE A 211 3.06 -15.03 0.05
C PHE A 211 3.75 -16.24 -0.57
N GLY A 212 3.26 -17.44 -0.23
CA GLY A 212 3.65 -18.70 -0.85
C GLY A 212 2.55 -19.17 -1.79
N TYR A 213 2.80 -19.13 -3.08
CA TYR A 213 1.92 -19.67 -4.11
C TYR A 213 2.43 -21.01 -4.59
N GLU A 214 1.60 -22.05 -4.62
CA GLU A 214 1.93 -23.27 -5.32
C GLU A 214 2.08 -22.97 -6.81
N ILE A 215 1.14 -22.26 -7.39
CA ILE A 215 1.21 -21.76 -8.76
C ILE A 215 0.87 -20.26 -8.76
N VAL A 216 1.79 -19.43 -9.24
CA VAL A 216 1.54 -17.97 -9.40
C VAL A 216 0.64 -17.75 -10.61
N LEU A 217 -0.35 -16.87 -10.50
CA LEU A 217 -1.30 -16.54 -11.57
C LEU A 217 -0.60 -16.11 -12.86
N GLU A 218 0.47 -15.33 -12.75
CA GLU A 218 1.28 -14.84 -13.85
C GLU A 218 2.44 -15.77 -14.24
N GLY A 219 2.50 -16.99 -13.71
CA GLY A 219 3.65 -17.87 -13.85
C GLY A 219 4.03 -18.19 -15.31
N SER A 220 3.05 -18.36 -16.20
CA SER A 220 3.32 -18.57 -17.63
C SER A 220 3.94 -17.34 -18.30
N SER A 221 3.50 -16.14 -17.94
CA SER A 221 4.07 -14.87 -18.43
C SER A 221 5.50 -14.70 -17.92
N TYR A 222 5.74 -14.95 -16.64
CA TYR A 222 7.08 -14.87 -16.05
C TYR A 222 8.08 -15.84 -16.71
N LEU A 223 7.66 -17.09 -16.97
CA LEU A 223 8.47 -18.07 -17.66
C LEU A 223 8.81 -17.65 -19.10
N SER A 224 7.86 -17.06 -19.82
CA SER A 224 8.10 -16.56 -21.17
C SER A 224 9.07 -15.37 -21.18
N GLU A 225 8.95 -14.43 -20.24
CA GLU A 225 9.87 -13.32 -20.08
C GLU A 225 11.30 -13.79 -19.70
N LEU A 226 11.42 -14.77 -18.79
CA LEU A 226 12.71 -15.37 -18.43
C LEU A 226 13.39 -16.09 -19.60
N ARG A 227 12.62 -16.55 -20.60
CA ARG A 227 13.12 -17.14 -21.86
C ARG A 227 13.42 -16.10 -22.94
N GLY A 228 13.37 -14.80 -22.61
CA GLY A 228 13.73 -13.72 -23.53
C GLY A 228 12.54 -13.08 -24.27
N ALA A 229 11.30 -13.39 -23.95
CA ALA A 229 10.16 -12.69 -24.52
C ALA A 229 10.06 -11.24 -23.98
N ASN A 230 9.58 -10.32 -24.82
CA ASN A 230 9.36 -8.93 -24.41
C ASN A 230 8.39 -8.83 -23.25
N LYS A 231 8.71 -7.98 -22.28
CA LYS A 231 7.89 -7.67 -21.11
C LYS A 231 6.53 -7.13 -21.54
N LYS A 232 5.46 -7.94 -21.37
CA LYS A 232 4.09 -7.47 -21.56
C LYS A 232 3.65 -6.66 -20.34
N ARG A 233 2.94 -5.56 -20.59
CA ARG A 233 2.22 -4.84 -19.53
C ARG A 233 0.97 -5.65 -19.19
N GLU A 234 1.06 -6.40 -18.11
CA GLU A 234 -0.10 -7.09 -17.56
C GLU A 234 -0.94 -6.09 -16.77
N ASN A 235 -2.23 -6.08 -17.05
CA ASN A 235 -3.20 -5.30 -16.27
C ASN A 235 -3.96 -6.27 -15.34
N ILE A 236 -4.13 -5.90 -14.08
CA ILE A 236 -4.88 -6.71 -13.12
C ILE A 236 -6.30 -7.02 -13.61
N LEU A 237 -6.91 -6.10 -14.36
CA LEU A 237 -8.24 -6.33 -14.93
C LEU A 237 -8.23 -7.43 -15.98
N ASP A 238 -7.16 -7.53 -16.77
CA ASP A 238 -7.02 -8.58 -17.78
C ASP A 238 -6.90 -9.93 -17.08
N ILE A 239 -6.20 -9.98 -15.94
CA ILE A 239 -6.09 -11.17 -15.11
C ILE A 239 -7.45 -11.53 -14.51
N LEU A 240 -8.12 -10.59 -13.82
CA LEU A 240 -9.38 -10.83 -13.14
C LEU A 240 -10.56 -11.12 -14.11
N SER A 241 -10.52 -10.58 -15.33
CA SER A 241 -11.55 -10.77 -16.35
C SER A 241 -11.35 -12.02 -17.21
N SER A 242 -10.20 -12.68 -17.10
CA SER A 242 -9.90 -13.86 -17.91
C SER A 242 -10.71 -15.08 -17.46
N LEU A 243 -11.76 -15.43 -18.22
CA LEU A 243 -12.56 -16.65 -18.01
C LEU A 243 -11.73 -17.94 -18.03
N LYS A 244 -10.57 -17.92 -18.71
CA LYS A 244 -9.63 -19.06 -18.72
C LYS A 244 -8.97 -19.30 -17.38
N LEU A 245 -8.72 -18.22 -16.59
CA LEU A 245 -8.14 -18.33 -15.26
C LEU A 245 -9.13 -18.97 -14.27
N ILE A 246 -10.41 -18.61 -14.37
CA ILE A 246 -11.46 -19.13 -13.47
C ILE A 246 -11.68 -20.64 -13.61
N ARG A 247 -11.23 -21.24 -14.73
CA ARG A 247 -11.31 -22.68 -14.98
C ARG A 247 -10.09 -23.46 -14.50
N LYS A 248 -9.03 -22.78 -14.07
CA LYS A 248 -7.81 -23.41 -13.56
C LYS A 248 -7.80 -23.40 -12.04
N ASN A 249 -7.29 -24.46 -11.45
CA ASN A 249 -6.92 -24.48 -10.04
C ASN A 249 -5.43 -24.14 -9.93
N PHE A 250 -5.08 -23.22 -9.02
CA PHE A 250 -3.72 -22.75 -8.77
C PHE A 250 -3.11 -23.36 -7.49
N GLY A 251 -3.72 -24.43 -6.98
CA GLY A 251 -3.25 -25.13 -5.80
C GLY A 251 -3.47 -24.35 -4.51
N GLU A 252 -2.54 -24.39 -3.62
CA GLU A 252 -2.63 -23.75 -2.31
C GLU A 252 -1.95 -22.37 -2.28
N LEU A 253 -2.50 -21.49 -1.44
CA LEU A 253 -1.97 -20.16 -1.18
C LEU A 253 -1.68 -20.03 0.32
N HIS A 254 -0.46 -19.67 0.67
CA HIS A 254 -0.02 -19.44 2.03
C HIS A 254 0.25 -17.96 2.28
N VAL A 255 -0.33 -17.41 3.34
CA VAL A 255 -0.09 -16.04 3.81
C VAL A 255 0.56 -16.13 5.20
N ASN A 256 1.83 -15.78 5.27
CA ASN A 256 2.61 -15.90 6.51
C ASN A 256 2.95 -14.52 7.04
N PHE A 257 2.51 -14.21 8.25
CA PHE A 257 2.85 -12.98 8.95
C PHE A 257 4.06 -13.23 9.85
N GLY A 258 5.10 -12.41 9.65
CA GLY A 258 6.26 -12.40 10.52
C GLY A 258 5.99 -11.63 11.82
N ALA A 259 6.87 -11.78 12.79
CA ALA A 259 6.80 -11.02 14.03
C ALA A 259 6.84 -9.51 13.74
N PRO A 260 5.94 -8.70 14.31
CA PRO A 260 5.96 -7.25 14.15
C PRO A 260 7.24 -6.62 14.69
N ILE A 261 7.89 -5.80 13.88
CA ILE A 261 9.07 -5.03 14.25
C ILE A 261 8.58 -3.69 14.79
N LYS A 262 8.57 -3.54 16.10
CA LYS A 262 8.15 -2.31 16.78
C LYS A 262 9.17 -1.21 16.57
N LEU A 263 8.77 -0.11 15.97
CA LEU A 263 9.69 0.96 15.57
C LEU A 263 10.20 1.77 16.75
N ASP A 264 9.41 1.95 17.79
CA ASP A 264 9.81 2.59 19.05
C ASP A 264 10.88 1.78 19.79
N ASP A 265 10.72 0.45 19.92
CA ASP A 265 11.73 -0.43 20.50
C ASP A 265 13.02 -0.41 19.65
N TRP A 266 12.88 -0.44 18.33
CA TRP A 266 14.03 -0.39 17.42
C TRP A 266 14.80 0.93 17.56
N LEU A 267 14.11 2.07 17.59
CA LEU A 267 14.71 3.39 17.77
C LEU A 267 15.36 3.53 19.15
N ALA A 268 14.74 3.00 20.22
CA ALA A 268 15.31 3.03 21.57
C ALA A 268 16.64 2.28 21.63
N ASN A 269 16.72 1.11 20.95
CA ASN A 269 17.92 0.27 20.95
C ASN A 269 19.04 0.77 19.99
N HIS A 270 18.79 1.79 19.18
CA HIS A 270 19.75 2.30 18.19
C HIS A 270 20.01 3.80 18.33
N LYS A 271 19.70 4.41 19.49
CA LYS A 271 19.91 5.86 19.75
C LYS A 271 21.36 6.32 19.60
N ASP A 272 22.31 5.43 19.83
CA ASP A 272 23.76 5.75 19.80
C ASP A 272 24.37 5.63 18.39
N LYS A 273 23.63 5.14 17.42
CA LYS A 273 24.06 5.11 16.02
C LYS A 273 23.50 6.36 15.35
N ASN A 274 24.38 7.37 15.08
CA ASN A 274 24.03 8.55 14.27
C ASN A 274 23.28 8.10 12.99
N LEU A 275 21.94 8.16 13.02
CA LEU A 275 21.06 7.88 11.92
C LEU A 275 20.75 9.16 11.14
#